data_318a5c73f127599539db2abfa4eb5aca
#
_entry.id   318a5c73f127599539db2abfa4eb5aca
#
_cell.length_a   1.000
_cell.length_b   1.000
_cell.length_c   1.000
_cell.angle_alpha   90.00
_cell.angle_beta   90.00
_cell.angle_gamma   90.00
#
_symmetry.space_group_name_H-M   'P 1'
#
loop_
_entity.id
_entity.type
_entity.pdbx_description
1 polymer ?
#
loop_
_entity_poly.entity_id
_entity_poly.type
_entity_poly.pdbx_seq_one_letter_code
_entity_poly.pdbx_strand_id
1 'polypeptide(L)'
;MIPARHALRFVAVNALLFIAALDDQPADGLLSPVALFIILFYSYCKRFTALAHLVLGLSLGIAPVGAYIAVTGRIALEPCILSLLVMTWCGGFDIIYALQDAAFDRERGLHSIPARFSARTALALSCGLHAVSVAALLWFASCCPGSAWFWTGVGIFTGLLVLEHLLVTPSRQRNIGIAFGTLNGLASLTLAAGIIADLLK
;
A
#
# COMPACT_ATOMS: atom_id res chain seq x y z
N MET A 1 -3.44 18.16 -20.97
CA MET A 1 -4.07 17.99 -19.64
C MET A 1 -5.48 17.45 -19.82
N ILE A 2 -5.89 16.45 -19.02
CA ILE A 2 -7.27 15.93 -19.05
C ILE A 2 -8.18 16.92 -18.34
N PRO A 3 -9.31 17.37 -18.95
CA PRO A 3 -10.26 18.25 -18.30
C PRO A 3 -10.87 17.60 -17.05
N ALA A 4 -11.04 18.37 -15.96
CA ALA A 4 -11.54 17.87 -14.67
C ALA A 4 -12.88 17.11 -14.79
N ARG A 5 -13.78 17.55 -15.69
CA ARG A 5 -15.06 16.88 -15.98
C ARG A 5 -14.90 15.47 -16.54
N HIS A 6 -13.85 15.21 -17.34
CA HIS A 6 -13.58 13.87 -17.87
C HIS A 6 -12.99 12.97 -16.80
N ALA A 7 -12.08 13.49 -15.98
CA ALA A 7 -11.55 12.77 -14.83
C ALA A 7 -12.69 12.39 -13.85
N LEU A 8 -13.58 13.33 -13.53
CA LEU A 8 -14.72 13.05 -12.65
C LEU A 8 -15.66 11.98 -13.23
N ARG A 9 -15.99 12.06 -14.53
CA ARG A 9 -16.81 11.03 -15.19
C ARG A 9 -16.14 9.66 -15.14
N PHE A 10 -14.84 9.61 -15.42
CA PHE A 10 -14.09 8.37 -15.34
C PHE A 10 -14.13 7.75 -13.93
N VAL A 11 -13.91 8.55 -12.88
CA VAL A 11 -14.02 8.09 -11.49
C VAL A 11 -15.43 7.62 -11.17
N ALA A 12 -16.47 8.37 -11.55
CA ALA A 12 -17.85 7.99 -11.29
C ALA A 12 -18.25 6.69 -11.97
N VAL A 13 -17.88 6.50 -13.25
CA VAL A 13 -18.16 5.25 -13.98
C VAL A 13 -17.45 4.06 -13.32
N ASN A 14 -16.15 4.21 -12.97
CA ASN A 14 -15.42 3.11 -12.30
C ASN A 14 -15.97 2.82 -10.90
N ALA A 15 -16.42 3.81 -10.15
CA ALA A 15 -17.08 3.62 -8.86
C ALA A 15 -18.39 2.84 -8.99
N LEU A 16 -19.22 3.16 -10.00
CA LEU A 16 -20.45 2.43 -10.28
C LEU A 16 -20.18 0.99 -10.73
N LEU A 17 -19.18 0.79 -11.59
CA LEU A 17 -18.76 -0.56 -12.01
C LEU A 17 -18.25 -1.39 -10.83
N PHE A 18 -17.47 -0.76 -9.93
CA PHE A 18 -17.00 -1.43 -8.72
C PHE A 18 -18.14 -1.89 -7.83
N ILE A 19 -19.16 -1.04 -7.59
CA ILE A 19 -20.33 -1.39 -6.79
C ILE A 19 -21.16 -2.49 -7.51
N ALA A 20 -21.36 -2.35 -8.81
CA ALA A 20 -22.15 -3.31 -9.59
C ALA A 20 -21.49 -4.71 -9.66
N ALA A 21 -20.16 -4.78 -9.67
CA ALA A 21 -19.43 -6.04 -9.69
C ALA A 21 -19.53 -6.85 -8.38
N LEU A 22 -20.04 -6.26 -7.30
CA LEU A 22 -20.13 -6.86 -5.95
C LEU A 22 -21.56 -7.28 -5.57
N ASP A 23 -22.51 -7.20 -6.53
CA ASP A 23 -23.95 -7.40 -6.26
C ASP A 23 -24.32 -8.85 -5.92
N ASP A 24 -23.47 -9.82 -6.24
CA ASP A 24 -23.75 -11.25 -6.01
C ASP A 24 -23.46 -11.71 -4.56
N GLN A 25 -22.84 -10.85 -3.71
CA GLN A 25 -22.48 -11.22 -2.33
C GLN A 25 -22.92 -10.15 -1.32
N PRO A 26 -23.84 -10.43 -0.40
CA PRO A 26 -24.39 -9.43 0.53
C PRO A 26 -23.35 -8.74 1.42
N ALA A 27 -22.30 -9.48 1.84
CA ALA A 27 -21.25 -8.93 2.69
C ALA A 27 -20.38 -7.92 1.94
N ASP A 28 -20.06 -8.17 0.68
CA ASP A 28 -19.24 -7.30 -0.16
C ASP A 28 -20.00 -6.04 -0.58
N GLY A 29 -21.29 -6.20 -0.90
CA GLY A 29 -22.18 -5.10 -1.22
C GLY A 29 -22.31 -4.08 -0.08
N LEU A 30 -22.30 -4.54 1.19
CA LEU A 30 -22.38 -3.68 2.36
C LEU A 30 -21.04 -2.96 2.64
N LEU A 31 -19.90 -3.62 2.41
CA LEU A 31 -18.56 -3.07 2.69
C LEU A 31 -18.00 -2.22 1.54
N SER A 32 -18.47 -2.41 0.32
CA SER A 32 -17.99 -1.70 -0.87
C SER A 32 -18.14 -0.16 -0.80
N PRO A 33 -19.23 0.43 -0.28
CA PRO A 33 -19.32 1.88 -0.12
C PRO A 33 -18.28 2.42 0.86
N VAL A 34 -17.96 1.66 1.92
CA VAL A 34 -16.94 2.05 2.91
C VAL A 34 -15.55 2.02 2.27
N ALA A 35 -15.23 0.95 1.55
CA ALA A 35 -13.97 0.83 0.83
C ALA A 35 -13.81 1.97 -0.21
N LEU A 36 -14.85 2.21 -1.00
CA LEU A 36 -14.88 3.29 -2.00
C LEU A 36 -14.72 4.67 -1.34
N PHE A 37 -15.38 4.90 -0.20
CA PHE A 37 -15.21 6.14 0.56
C PHE A 37 -13.75 6.34 0.97
N ILE A 38 -13.09 5.34 1.54
CA ILE A 38 -11.69 5.43 1.98
C ILE A 38 -10.76 5.72 0.79
N ILE A 39 -10.96 5.01 -0.34
CA ILE A 39 -10.18 5.19 -1.57
C ILE A 39 -10.34 6.60 -2.14
N LEU A 40 -11.54 7.14 -2.17
CA LEU A 40 -11.80 8.50 -2.69
C LEU A 40 -11.35 9.56 -1.70
N PHE A 41 -11.54 9.32 -0.40
CA PHE A 41 -11.17 10.24 0.68
C PHE A 41 -9.66 10.49 0.73
N TYR A 42 -8.83 9.48 0.42
CA TYR A 42 -7.38 9.62 0.33
C TYR A 42 -6.96 10.84 -0.48
N SER A 43 -7.61 11.07 -1.64
CA SER A 43 -7.28 12.19 -2.54
C SER A 43 -7.43 13.58 -1.90
N TYR A 44 -8.19 13.69 -0.81
CA TYR A 44 -8.39 14.93 -0.07
C TYR A 44 -7.47 15.07 1.15
N CYS A 45 -6.90 13.97 1.64
CA CYS A 45 -6.17 13.93 2.89
C CYS A 45 -5.00 14.91 2.96
N LYS A 46 -4.24 15.08 1.88
CA LYS A 46 -3.11 16.03 1.83
C LYS A 46 -3.52 17.50 2.08
N ARG A 47 -4.81 17.83 2.01
CA ARG A 47 -5.30 19.20 2.26
C ARG A 47 -5.37 19.56 3.74
N PHE A 48 -5.42 18.57 4.64
CA PHE A 48 -5.60 18.82 6.07
C PHE A 48 -4.76 17.92 6.99
N THR A 49 -4.15 16.84 6.49
CA THR A 49 -3.35 15.93 7.34
C THR A 49 -2.12 15.36 6.63
N ALA A 50 -1.04 15.24 7.39
CA ALA A 50 0.18 14.54 6.94
C ALA A 50 0.01 13.00 6.95
N LEU A 51 -1.07 12.47 7.51
CA LEU A 51 -1.36 11.03 7.56
C LEU A 51 -1.90 10.48 6.23
N ALA A 52 -1.94 11.28 5.17
CA ALA A 52 -2.38 10.87 3.84
C ALA A 52 -1.72 9.57 3.36
N HIS A 53 -0.43 9.38 3.67
CA HIS A 53 0.33 8.16 3.33
C HIS A 53 -0.25 6.89 3.99
N LEU A 54 -0.71 7.00 5.25
CA LEU A 54 -1.36 5.89 5.96
C LEU A 54 -2.77 5.62 5.42
N VAL A 55 -3.49 6.66 5.00
CA VAL A 55 -4.81 6.51 4.35
C VAL A 55 -4.66 5.84 2.99
N LEU A 56 -3.61 6.17 2.22
CA LEU A 56 -3.27 5.43 0.99
C LEU A 56 -2.98 3.96 1.29
N GLY A 57 -2.12 3.72 2.27
CA GLY A 57 -1.80 2.36 2.70
C GLY A 57 -3.05 1.58 3.12
N LEU A 58 -3.96 2.20 3.89
CA LEU A 58 -5.24 1.62 4.26
C LEU A 58 -6.11 1.30 3.03
N SER A 59 -6.18 2.23 2.06
CA SER A 59 -6.94 2.05 0.83
C SER A 59 -6.50 0.82 0.04
N LEU A 60 -5.19 0.56 0.00
CA LEU A 60 -4.62 -0.63 -0.64
C LEU A 60 -4.70 -1.87 0.27
N GLY A 61 -4.55 -1.67 1.58
CA GLY A 61 -4.62 -2.72 2.59
C GLY A 61 -6.01 -3.35 2.75
N ILE A 62 -7.07 -2.73 2.27
CA ILE A 62 -8.41 -3.35 2.25
C ILE A 62 -8.46 -4.58 1.32
N ALA A 63 -7.63 -4.64 0.29
CA ALA A 63 -7.71 -5.66 -0.74
C ALA A 63 -7.59 -7.12 -0.23
N PRO A 64 -6.64 -7.49 0.66
CA PRO A 64 -6.57 -8.87 1.17
C PRO A 64 -7.82 -9.30 1.95
N VAL A 65 -8.36 -8.43 2.82
CA VAL A 65 -9.59 -8.73 3.57
C VAL A 65 -10.79 -8.77 2.64
N GLY A 66 -10.91 -7.82 1.71
CA GLY A 66 -12.00 -7.80 0.73
C GLY A 66 -12.02 -9.05 -0.13
N ALA A 67 -10.88 -9.47 -0.68
CA ALA A 67 -10.77 -10.68 -1.47
C ALA A 67 -11.15 -11.94 -0.66
N TYR A 68 -10.76 -12.01 0.62
CA TYR A 68 -11.11 -13.12 1.48
C TYR A 68 -12.61 -13.17 1.80
N ILE A 69 -13.22 -12.01 2.08
CA ILE A 69 -14.67 -11.92 2.32
C ILE A 69 -15.43 -12.32 1.06
N ALA A 70 -14.99 -11.87 -0.12
CA ALA A 70 -15.60 -12.19 -1.39
C ALA A 70 -15.70 -13.71 -1.65
N VAL A 71 -14.71 -14.48 -1.21
CA VAL A 71 -14.66 -15.93 -1.41
C VAL A 71 -15.35 -16.70 -0.29
N THR A 72 -15.23 -16.23 0.96
CA THR A 72 -15.61 -17.02 2.15
C THR A 72 -16.84 -16.50 2.89
N GLY A 73 -17.26 -15.27 2.62
CA GLY A 73 -18.35 -14.58 3.32
C GLY A 73 -18.03 -14.21 4.78
N ARG A 74 -16.77 -14.32 5.21
CA ARG A 74 -16.36 -14.10 6.61
C ARG A 74 -15.03 -13.37 6.73
N ILE A 75 -14.75 -12.79 7.91
CA ILE A 75 -13.47 -12.19 8.26
C ILE A 75 -12.63 -13.24 9.01
N ALA A 76 -11.33 -13.31 8.73
CA ALA A 76 -10.36 -14.14 9.45
C ALA A 76 -9.12 -13.29 9.84
N LEU A 77 -8.28 -13.86 10.71
CA LEU A 77 -7.09 -13.17 11.21
C LEU A 77 -6.03 -13.02 10.11
N GLU A 78 -5.80 -14.06 9.32
CA GLU A 78 -4.75 -14.12 8.32
C GLU A 78 -4.87 -13.01 7.26
N PRO A 79 -6.03 -12.77 6.62
CA PRO A 79 -6.18 -11.65 5.70
C PRO A 79 -6.06 -10.29 6.40
N CYS A 80 -6.42 -10.16 7.69
CA CYS A 80 -6.21 -8.93 8.46
C CYS A 80 -4.70 -8.66 8.66
N ILE A 81 -3.89 -9.69 8.92
CA ILE A 81 -2.43 -9.56 9.00
C ILE A 81 -1.84 -9.13 7.65
N LEU A 82 -2.30 -9.73 6.55
CA LEU A 82 -1.90 -9.31 5.19
C LEU A 82 -2.32 -7.88 4.88
N SER A 83 -3.50 -7.45 5.34
CA SER A 83 -3.94 -6.06 5.23
C SER A 83 -3.02 -5.09 5.97
N LEU A 84 -2.59 -5.45 7.18
CA LEU A 84 -1.61 -4.67 7.94
C LEU A 84 -0.27 -4.59 7.21
N LEU A 85 0.21 -5.72 6.65
CA LEU A 85 1.42 -5.76 5.84
C LEU A 85 1.31 -4.78 4.66
N VAL A 86 0.26 -4.88 3.85
CA VAL A 86 0.06 -4.02 2.67
C VAL A 86 -0.08 -2.55 3.08
N MET A 87 -0.86 -2.26 4.12
CA MET A 87 -1.06 -0.89 4.62
C MET A 87 0.27 -0.23 5.01
N THR A 88 1.09 -0.93 5.78
CA THR A 88 2.36 -0.36 6.28
C THR A 88 3.43 -0.31 5.19
N TRP A 89 3.50 -1.30 4.33
CA TRP A 89 4.38 -1.29 3.17
C TRP A 89 4.05 -0.14 2.21
N CYS A 90 2.78 -0.03 1.80
CA CYS A 90 2.35 1.01 0.87
C CYS A 90 2.48 2.42 1.48
N GLY A 91 2.16 2.61 2.76
CA GLY A 91 2.40 3.86 3.46
C GLY A 91 3.89 4.22 3.52
N GLY A 92 4.76 3.23 3.72
CA GLY A 92 6.21 3.41 3.77
C GLY A 92 6.80 3.86 2.44
N PHE A 93 6.51 3.18 1.34
CA PHE A 93 7.05 3.57 0.03
C PHE A 93 6.42 4.88 -0.49
N ASP A 94 5.17 5.20 -0.14
CA ASP A 94 4.56 6.46 -0.53
C ASP A 94 5.21 7.66 0.18
N ILE A 95 5.67 7.50 1.42
CA ILE A 95 6.48 8.53 2.10
C ILE A 95 7.80 8.78 1.34
N ILE A 96 8.48 7.72 0.86
CA ILE A 96 9.70 7.85 0.06
C ILE A 96 9.38 8.57 -1.26
N TYR A 97 8.31 8.17 -1.93
CA TYR A 97 7.90 8.80 -3.18
C TYR A 97 7.58 10.28 -2.99
N ALA A 98 6.88 10.64 -1.93
CA ALA A 98 6.48 12.02 -1.63
C ALA A 98 7.66 12.96 -1.33
N LEU A 99 8.89 12.46 -1.12
CA LEU A 99 10.08 13.30 -1.03
C LEU A 99 10.30 14.15 -2.29
N GLN A 100 9.90 13.66 -3.47
CA GLN A 100 9.99 14.40 -4.73
C GLN A 100 9.07 15.61 -4.76
N ASP A 101 7.92 15.51 -4.11
CA ASP A 101 6.88 16.52 -4.10
C ASP A 101 6.98 17.48 -2.89
N ALA A 102 7.94 17.27 -1.99
CA ALA A 102 8.04 18.00 -0.72
C ALA A 102 8.12 19.52 -0.87
N ALA A 103 8.79 20.03 -1.90
CA ALA A 103 8.86 21.46 -2.20
C ALA A 103 7.52 21.99 -2.70
N PHE A 104 6.92 21.30 -3.67
CA PHE A 104 5.62 21.64 -4.23
C PHE A 104 4.52 21.58 -3.17
N ASP A 105 4.48 20.53 -2.34
CA ASP A 105 3.50 20.39 -1.26
C ASP A 105 3.59 21.58 -0.29
N ARG A 106 4.82 22.03 0.08
CA ARG A 106 5.01 23.22 0.93
C ARG A 106 4.50 24.50 0.29
N GLU A 107 4.84 24.73 -0.98
CA GLU A 107 4.42 25.94 -1.72
C GLU A 107 2.89 26.02 -1.87
N ARG A 108 2.23 24.86 -1.97
CA ARG A 108 0.77 24.77 -2.13
C ARG A 108 0.01 24.62 -0.82
N GLY A 109 0.70 24.63 0.32
CA GLY A 109 0.08 24.44 1.63
C GLY A 109 -0.51 23.04 1.81
N LEU A 110 0.01 22.04 1.09
CA LEU A 110 -0.40 20.64 1.23
C LEU A 110 0.39 19.98 2.36
N HIS A 111 -0.28 19.06 3.03
CA HIS A 111 0.29 18.35 4.17
C HIS A 111 0.74 16.96 3.73
N SER A 112 2.06 16.78 3.66
CA SER A 112 2.67 15.46 3.54
C SER A 112 3.76 15.30 4.62
N ILE A 113 4.15 14.07 4.94
CA ILE A 113 5.22 13.84 5.92
C ILE A 113 6.51 14.55 5.48
N PRO A 114 6.98 14.44 4.22
CA PRO A 114 8.18 15.16 3.78
C PRO A 114 8.02 16.68 3.66
N ALA A 115 6.79 17.19 3.50
CA ALA A 115 6.54 18.63 3.51
C ALA A 115 6.63 19.23 4.92
N ARG A 116 6.19 18.45 5.94
CA ARG A 116 6.12 18.89 7.34
C ARG A 116 7.40 18.61 8.12
N PHE A 117 8.10 17.52 7.81
CA PHE A 117 9.29 17.06 8.52
C PHE A 117 10.51 17.07 7.60
N SER A 118 11.70 16.85 8.18
CA SER A 118 12.92 16.69 7.40
C SER A 118 12.91 15.39 6.57
N ALA A 119 13.67 15.34 5.48
CA ALA A 119 13.85 14.13 4.69
C ALA A 119 14.38 12.96 5.54
N ARG A 120 15.24 13.22 6.53
CA ARG A 120 15.75 12.20 7.47
C ARG A 120 14.61 11.61 8.31
N THR A 121 13.73 12.45 8.85
CA THR A 121 12.58 12.02 9.64
C THR A 121 11.57 11.24 8.78
N ALA A 122 11.30 11.71 7.57
CA ALA A 122 10.43 11.03 6.63
C ALA A 122 10.94 9.62 6.30
N LEU A 123 12.23 9.47 5.98
CA LEU A 123 12.84 8.16 5.72
C LEU A 123 12.87 7.26 6.95
N ALA A 124 13.08 7.81 8.15
CA ALA A 124 13.01 7.02 9.39
C ALA A 124 11.60 6.50 9.66
N LEU A 125 10.54 7.32 9.42
CA LEU A 125 9.15 6.90 9.54
C LEU A 125 8.80 5.82 8.50
N SER A 126 9.24 5.99 7.25
CA SER A 126 9.10 4.97 6.20
C SER A 126 9.77 3.65 6.61
N CYS A 127 11.01 3.72 7.10
CA CYS A 127 11.74 2.53 7.58
C CYS A 127 10.99 1.83 8.73
N GLY A 128 10.42 2.60 9.67
CA GLY A 128 9.58 2.08 10.74
C GLY A 128 8.34 1.34 10.21
N LEU A 129 7.65 1.91 9.21
CA LEU A 129 6.49 1.26 8.57
C LEU A 129 6.91 -0.02 7.84
N HIS A 130 8.04 -0.02 7.11
CA HIS A 130 8.55 -1.23 6.46
C HIS A 130 8.97 -2.30 7.48
N ALA A 131 9.52 -1.93 8.63
CA ALA A 131 9.80 -2.86 9.72
C ALA A 131 8.51 -3.51 10.27
N VAL A 132 7.44 -2.73 10.45
CA VAL A 132 6.11 -3.26 10.82
C VAL A 132 5.57 -4.19 9.73
N SER A 133 5.75 -3.84 8.46
CA SER A 133 5.35 -4.68 7.34
C SER A 133 6.05 -6.04 7.36
N VAL A 134 7.38 -6.07 7.57
CA VAL A 134 8.14 -7.32 7.70
C VAL A 134 7.70 -8.11 8.94
N ALA A 135 7.46 -7.45 10.07
CA ALA A 135 6.95 -8.10 11.27
C ALA A 135 5.56 -8.72 11.04
N ALA A 136 4.66 -8.04 10.33
CA ALA A 136 3.36 -8.58 9.93
C ALA A 136 3.50 -9.80 9.00
N LEU A 137 4.47 -9.77 8.05
CA LEU A 137 4.75 -10.90 7.19
C LEU A 137 5.25 -12.12 7.97
N LEU A 138 6.12 -11.92 8.94
CA LEU A 138 6.60 -12.98 9.83
C LEU A 138 5.48 -13.52 10.75
N TRP A 139 4.59 -12.63 11.20
CA TRP A 139 3.40 -13.04 11.94
C TRP A 139 2.48 -13.90 11.06
N PHE A 140 2.22 -13.48 9.83
CA PHE A 140 1.46 -14.29 8.87
C PHE A 140 2.10 -15.67 8.67
N ALA A 141 3.42 -15.74 8.53
CA ALA A 141 4.16 -16.99 8.43
C ALA A 141 4.02 -17.90 9.64
N SER A 142 3.80 -17.36 10.85
CA SER A 142 3.54 -18.14 12.05
C SER A 142 2.13 -18.75 12.09
N CYS A 143 1.15 -18.09 11.46
CA CYS A 143 -0.23 -18.58 11.34
C CYS A 143 -0.38 -19.55 10.16
N CYS A 144 0.36 -19.34 9.08
CA CYS A 144 0.33 -20.13 7.85
C CYS A 144 1.75 -20.60 7.51
N PRO A 145 2.23 -21.72 8.10
CA PRO A 145 3.57 -22.21 7.84
C PRO A 145 3.78 -22.50 6.36
N GLY A 146 4.74 -21.82 5.73
CA GLY A 146 5.05 -21.95 4.32
C GLY A 146 6.28 -22.83 4.07
N SER A 147 6.42 -23.30 2.83
CA SER A 147 7.57 -24.05 2.34
C SER A 147 8.76 -23.16 1.98
N ALA A 148 9.80 -23.76 1.40
CA ALA A 148 10.97 -23.04 0.90
C ALA A 148 10.62 -21.94 -0.13
N TRP A 149 9.58 -22.11 -0.94
CA TRP A 149 9.13 -21.10 -1.91
C TRP A 149 8.57 -19.85 -1.24
N PHE A 150 7.74 -20.06 -0.23
CA PHE A 150 7.22 -18.95 0.59
C PHE A 150 8.37 -18.17 1.24
N TRP A 151 9.29 -18.86 1.92
CA TRP A 151 10.42 -18.23 2.61
C TRP A 151 11.39 -17.53 1.64
N THR A 152 11.53 -18.05 0.42
CA THR A 152 12.28 -17.35 -0.65
C THR A 152 11.61 -16.03 -1.00
N GLY A 153 10.29 -16.02 -1.18
CA GLY A 153 9.52 -14.79 -1.42
C GLY A 153 9.67 -13.78 -0.28
N VAL A 154 9.56 -14.24 0.98
CA VAL A 154 9.76 -13.42 2.18
C VAL A 154 11.17 -12.79 2.22
N GLY A 155 12.19 -13.60 1.94
CA GLY A 155 13.59 -13.14 1.93
C GLY A 155 13.85 -12.08 0.85
N ILE A 156 13.36 -12.31 -0.38
CA ILE A 156 13.49 -11.34 -1.47
C ILE A 156 12.71 -10.06 -1.16
N PHE A 157 11.47 -10.16 -0.71
CA PHE A 157 10.66 -8.99 -0.32
C PHE A 157 11.39 -8.15 0.73
N THR A 158 11.84 -8.76 1.81
CA THR A 158 12.57 -8.06 2.89
C THR A 158 13.86 -7.44 2.38
N GLY A 159 14.63 -8.17 1.56
CA GLY A 159 15.87 -7.66 0.96
C GLY A 159 15.65 -6.45 0.05
N LEU A 160 14.56 -6.45 -0.73
CA LEU A 160 14.21 -5.31 -1.59
C LEU A 160 13.79 -4.09 -0.78
N LEU A 161 13.06 -4.23 0.33
CA LEU A 161 12.75 -3.11 1.23
C LEU A 161 14.02 -2.53 1.87
N VAL A 162 14.97 -3.35 2.28
CA VAL A 162 16.26 -2.88 2.78
C VAL A 162 17.02 -2.14 1.67
N LEU A 163 17.08 -2.69 0.46
CA LEU A 163 17.73 -2.06 -0.68
C LEU A 163 17.13 -0.70 -1.03
N GLU A 164 15.81 -0.54 -0.91
CA GLU A 164 15.12 0.73 -1.11
C GLU A 164 15.68 1.82 -0.18
N HIS A 165 15.83 1.52 1.12
CA HIS A 165 16.40 2.46 2.09
C HIS A 165 17.91 2.70 1.92
N LEU A 166 18.65 1.77 1.34
CA LEU A 166 20.06 1.97 0.99
C LEU A 166 20.23 2.85 -0.25
N LEU A 167 19.30 2.78 -1.20
CA LEU A 167 19.33 3.56 -2.44
C LEU A 167 18.85 4.99 -2.26
N VAL A 168 17.86 5.21 -1.37
CA VAL A 168 17.28 6.53 -1.10
C VAL A 168 17.75 7.03 0.26
N THR A 169 18.56 8.09 0.24
CA THR A 169 19.04 8.77 1.45
C THR A 169 18.67 10.25 1.38
N PRO A 170 18.77 11.02 2.50
CA PRO A 170 18.47 12.46 2.48
C PRO A 170 19.26 13.24 1.43
N SER A 171 20.49 12.80 1.12
CA SER A 171 21.37 13.38 0.10
C SER A 171 21.25 12.73 -1.28
N ARG A 172 20.56 11.62 -1.40
CA ARG A 172 20.51 10.80 -2.62
C ARG A 172 19.06 10.49 -3.00
N GLN A 173 18.33 11.52 -3.48
CA GLN A 173 16.92 11.41 -3.85
C GLN A 173 16.69 11.06 -5.34
N ARG A 174 17.75 11.06 -6.16
CA ARG A 174 17.68 10.74 -7.61
C ARG A 174 17.12 9.32 -7.90
N ASN A 175 17.27 8.40 -6.96
CA ASN A 175 16.90 7.00 -7.13
C ASN A 175 15.46 6.68 -6.67
N ILE A 176 14.66 7.67 -6.27
CA ILE A 176 13.29 7.46 -5.78
C ILE A 176 12.43 6.75 -6.82
N GLY A 177 12.55 7.10 -8.11
CA GLY A 177 11.79 6.42 -9.17
C GLY A 177 12.10 4.93 -9.30
N ILE A 178 13.36 4.51 -9.08
CA ILE A 178 13.77 3.10 -9.06
C ILE A 178 13.23 2.41 -7.80
N ALA A 179 13.38 3.06 -6.65
CA ALA A 179 12.87 2.55 -5.38
C ALA A 179 11.35 2.33 -5.46
N PHE A 180 10.60 3.36 -5.85
CA PHE A 180 9.14 3.31 -5.91
C PHE A 180 8.62 2.33 -6.98
N GLY A 181 9.08 2.42 -8.22
CA GLY A 181 8.53 1.64 -9.33
C GLY A 181 9.12 0.24 -9.44
N THR A 182 10.45 0.15 -9.52
CA THR A 182 11.12 -1.14 -9.82
C THR A 182 11.18 -2.04 -8.59
N LEU A 183 11.67 -1.52 -7.45
CA LEU A 183 11.87 -2.38 -6.27
C LEU A 183 10.54 -2.83 -5.67
N ASN A 184 9.55 -1.94 -5.55
CA ASN A 184 8.24 -2.30 -5.03
C ASN A 184 7.46 -3.22 -5.99
N GLY A 185 7.58 -3.01 -7.30
CA GLY A 185 7.04 -3.93 -8.29
C GLY A 185 7.62 -5.34 -8.17
N LEU A 186 8.96 -5.45 -8.06
CA LEU A 186 9.64 -6.72 -7.86
C LEU A 186 9.28 -7.36 -6.50
N ALA A 187 9.21 -6.57 -5.43
CA ALA A 187 8.83 -7.04 -4.10
C ALA A 187 7.42 -7.66 -4.12
N SER A 188 6.46 -6.98 -4.75
CA SER A 188 5.10 -7.48 -4.93
C SER A 188 5.06 -8.79 -5.71
N LEU A 189 5.70 -8.82 -6.88
CA LEU A 189 5.68 -9.98 -7.76
C LEU A 189 6.37 -11.20 -7.14
N THR A 190 7.52 -11.01 -6.49
CA THR A 190 8.28 -12.13 -5.90
C THR A 190 7.61 -12.70 -4.67
N LEU A 191 7.01 -11.86 -3.82
CA LEU A 191 6.23 -12.34 -2.69
C LEU A 191 4.99 -13.10 -3.16
N ALA A 192 4.23 -12.54 -4.12
CA ALA A 192 3.06 -13.21 -4.67
C ALA A 192 3.43 -14.54 -5.35
N ALA A 193 4.50 -14.59 -6.14
CA ALA A 193 4.97 -15.80 -6.78
C ALA A 193 5.38 -16.87 -5.75
N GLY A 194 6.06 -16.48 -4.67
CA GLY A 194 6.42 -17.37 -3.57
C GLY A 194 5.20 -18.00 -2.88
N ILE A 195 4.17 -17.17 -2.58
CA ILE A 195 2.92 -17.63 -1.97
C ILE A 195 2.16 -18.56 -2.92
N ILE A 196 2.01 -18.18 -4.20
CA ILE A 196 1.31 -19.00 -5.20
C ILE A 196 2.02 -20.33 -5.41
N ALA A 197 3.35 -20.33 -5.56
CA ALA A 197 4.12 -21.57 -5.72
C ALA A 197 4.01 -22.49 -4.50
N ASP A 198 3.83 -21.94 -3.32
CA ASP A 198 3.59 -22.71 -2.09
C ASP A 198 2.22 -23.36 -2.07
N LEU A 199 1.18 -22.67 -2.55
CA LEU A 199 -0.19 -23.17 -2.60
C LEU A 199 -0.44 -24.22 -3.69
N LEU A 200 0.41 -24.27 -4.74
CA LEU A 200 0.29 -25.21 -5.86
C LEU A 200 0.97 -26.57 -5.62
N LYS A 201 1.57 -26.77 -4.46
CA LYS A 201 2.15 -28.06 -4.06
C LYS A 201 1.11 -29.01 -3.50
#